data_9c397aae815d6118db775f9cc5a47bd0
#
_entry.id   9c397aae815d6118db775f9cc5a47bd0
#
_cell.length_a   1.000
_cell.length_b   1.000
_cell.length_c   1.000
_cell.angle_alpha   90.00
_cell.angle_beta   90.00
_cell.angle_gamma   90.00
#
_symmetry.space_group_name_H-M   'P 1'
#
loop_
_entity.id
_entity.type
_entity.pdbx_description
1 polymer ?
#
loop_
_entity_poly.entity_id
_entity_poly.type
_entity_poly.pdbx_seq_one_letter_code
_entity_poly.pdbx_strand_id
1 'polypeptide(L)'
;MALIEQFPQKIRSCLINGKNICEVSDMPIPEAAEFIRQIEDPLARDIKTEILKRMNALTEIGLGYLSLSRGTDTLSGGEAQRIKIARYINSPLTDMMYVLDEPSVGLHSRDIQKLKNSLIKLKEHGNTVLIVEHHREIIALADHIVDMGPEAGINGGQIMYQGSYEGLLKADTVTGRMLRT
;
A
#
# COMPACT_ATOMS: atom_id res chain seq x y z
N MET A 1 -12.60 -20.33 -2.91
CA MET A 1 -13.95 -20.32 -2.27
C MET A 1 -14.23 -18.89 -1.85
N ALA A 2 -15.23 -18.25 -2.41
CA ALA A 2 -15.51 -16.85 -2.11
C ALA A 2 -15.90 -16.71 -0.62
N LEU A 3 -15.49 -15.59 0.02
CA LEU A 3 -15.80 -15.27 1.43
C LEU A 3 -17.32 -15.38 1.72
N ILE A 4 -18.12 -15.17 0.70
CA ILE A 4 -19.58 -15.20 0.66
C ILE A 4 -20.16 -16.57 1.06
N GLU A 5 -19.51 -17.67 0.68
CA GLU A 5 -19.98 -19.03 1.00
C GLU A 5 -19.81 -19.39 2.48
N GLN A 6 -19.01 -18.62 3.22
CA GLN A 6 -18.74 -18.85 4.64
C GLN A 6 -19.81 -18.28 5.58
N PHE A 7 -20.67 -17.36 5.09
CA PHE A 7 -21.72 -16.78 5.93
C PHE A 7 -23.00 -17.65 5.96
N PRO A 8 -23.53 -17.97 7.17
CA PRO A 8 -24.81 -18.64 7.32
C PRO A 8 -25.94 -17.91 6.59
N GLN A 9 -26.92 -18.64 6.09
CA GLN A 9 -28.06 -18.07 5.38
C GLN A 9 -28.78 -16.95 6.15
N LYS A 10 -28.88 -17.08 7.49
CA LYS A 10 -29.47 -16.06 8.36
C LYS A 10 -28.73 -14.72 8.29
N ILE A 11 -27.39 -14.72 8.19
CA ILE A 11 -26.60 -13.48 8.07
C ILE A 11 -26.80 -12.85 6.69
N ARG A 12 -26.89 -13.68 5.65
CA ARG A 12 -27.14 -13.22 4.27
C ARG A 12 -28.55 -12.63 4.07
N SER A 13 -29.52 -12.96 4.92
CA SER A 13 -30.86 -12.37 4.91
C SER A 13 -31.00 -11.07 5.69
N CYS A 14 -29.99 -10.66 6.49
CA CYS A 14 -29.98 -9.36 7.15
C CYS A 14 -29.63 -8.26 6.15
N LEU A 15 -30.49 -7.25 6.05
CA LEU A 15 -30.29 -6.12 5.14
C LEU A 15 -30.09 -4.82 5.93
N ILE A 16 -29.13 -4.02 5.49
CA ILE A 16 -28.94 -2.61 5.91
C ILE A 16 -29.10 -1.77 4.65
N ASN A 17 -30.00 -0.79 4.66
CA ASN A 17 -30.30 0.04 3.49
C ASN A 17 -30.54 -0.79 2.21
N GLY A 18 -31.22 -1.96 2.34
CA GLY A 18 -31.58 -2.83 1.23
C GLY A 18 -30.49 -3.74 0.71
N LYS A 19 -29.29 -3.76 1.31
CA LYS A 19 -28.17 -4.61 0.91
C LYS A 19 -27.71 -5.53 2.04
N ASN A 20 -27.31 -6.75 1.70
CA ASN A 20 -26.70 -7.68 2.64
C ASN A 20 -25.18 -7.54 2.64
N ILE A 21 -24.51 -8.20 3.59
CA ILE A 21 -23.06 -8.13 3.77
C ILE A 21 -22.28 -8.61 2.52
N CYS A 22 -22.81 -9.59 1.81
CA CYS A 22 -22.14 -10.13 0.62
C CYS A 22 -22.15 -9.09 -0.50
N GLU A 23 -23.32 -8.49 -0.77
CA GLU A 23 -23.46 -7.44 -1.79
C GLU A 23 -22.54 -6.25 -1.53
N VAL A 24 -22.42 -5.83 -0.26
CA VAL A 24 -21.52 -4.72 0.12
C VAL A 24 -20.06 -5.15 0.00
N SER A 25 -19.72 -6.40 0.36
CA SER A 25 -18.35 -6.91 0.27
C SER A 25 -17.87 -7.09 -1.17
N ASP A 26 -18.77 -7.29 -2.13
CA ASP A 26 -18.46 -7.44 -3.55
C ASP A 26 -18.24 -6.09 -4.27
N MET A 27 -18.65 -4.99 -3.65
CA MET A 27 -18.43 -3.66 -4.21
C MET A 27 -16.94 -3.29 -4.21
N PRO A 28 -16.49 -2.47 -5.18
CA PRO A 28 -15.23 -1.75 -5.06
C PRO A 28 -15.17 -0.94 -3.75
N ILE A 29 -13.99 -0.88 -3.13
CA ILE A 29 -13.82 -0.23 -1.82
C ILE A 29 -14.44 1.18 -1.72
N PRO A 30 -14.32 2.10 -2.71
CA PRO A 30 -14.94 3.41 -2.63
C PRO A 30 -16.47 3.38 -2.61
N GLU A 31 -17.09 2.45 -3.36
CA GLU A 31 -18.55 2.28 -3.39
C GLU A 31 -19.05 1.71 -2.06
N ALA A 32 -18.38 0.70 -1.53
CA ALA A 32 -18.68 0.16 -0.21
C ALA A 32 -18.51 1.21 0.89
N ALA A 33 -17.47 2.05 0.80
CA ALA A 33 -17.26 3.15 1.76
C ALA A 33 -18.39 4.19 1.69
N GLU A 34 -18.87 4.52 0.48
CA GLU A 34 -20.00 5.44 0.32
C GLU A 34 -21.30 4.85 0.88
N PHE A 35 -21.57 3.58 0.61
CA PHE A 35 -22.71 2.88 1.21
C PHE A 35 -22.64 2.90 2.75
N ILE A 36 -21.47 2.65 3.35
CA ILE A 36 -21.29 2.67 4.80
C ILE A 36 -21.48 4.10 5.36
N ARG A 37 -21.08 5.16 4.65
CA ARG A 37 -21.33 6.54 5.08
C ARG A 37 -22.81 6.87 5.23
N GLN A 38 -23.65 6.27 4.42
CA GLN A 38 -25.11 6.49 4.41
C GLN A 38 -25.86 5.73 5.54
N ILE A 39 -25.16 4.89 6.32
CA ILE A 39 -25.78 4.22 7.47
C ILE A 39 -25.95 5.21 8.60
N GLU A 40 -27.21 5.51 8.99
CA GLU A 40 -27.58 6.46 10.04
C GLU A 40 -27.99 5.76 11.34
N ASP A 41 -27.13 4.89 11.86
CA ASP A 41 -27.35 4.24 13.16
C ASP A 41 -26.36 4.79 14.20
N PRO A 42 -26.87 5.39 15.32
CA PRO A 42 -26.00 5.91 16.38
C PRO A 42 -25.09 4.83 17.00
N LEU A 43 -25.54 3.58 17.08
CA LEU A 43 -24.75 2.47 17.62
C LEU A 43 -23.61 2.06 16.68
N ALA A 44 -23.73 2.36 15.39
CA ALA A 44 -22.70 2.05 14.42
C ALA A 44 -21.61 3.13 14.29
N ARG A 45 -21.73 4.27 14.96
CA ARG A 45 -20.86 5.45 14.73
C ARG A 45 -19.37 5.14 14.84
N ASP A 46 -18.93 4.53 15.93
CA ASP A 46 -17.51 4.28 16.18
C ASP A 46 -16.95 3.21 15.24
N ILE A 47 -17.71 2.13 15.03
CA ILE A 47 -17.38 1.04 14.11
C ILE A 47 -17.30 1.58 12.68
N LYS A 48 -18.27 2.39 12.28
CA LYS A 48 -18.32 3.04 10.97
C LYS A 48 -17.09 3.91 10.72
N THR A 49 -16.70 4.71 11.72
CA THR A 49 -15.50 5.56 11.64
C THR A 49 -14.23 4.75 11.39
N GLU A 50 -14.06 3.66 12.16
CA GLU A 50 -12.88 2.80 12.02
C GLU A 50 -12.86 2.03 10.68
N ILE A 51 -14.00 1.54 10.21
CA ILE A 51 -14.11 0.88 8.91
C ILE A 51 -13.76 1.86 7.79
N LEU A 52 -14.36 3.06 7.79
CA LEU A 52 -14.10 4.08 6.76
C LEU A 52 -12.64 4.52 6.74
N LYS A 53 -12.00 4.65 7.90
CA LYS A 53 -10.57 4.95 8.01
C LYS A 53 -9.72 3.90 7.28
N ARG A 54 -9.99 2.62 7.48
CA ARG A 54 -9.27 1.50 6.83
C ARG A 54 -9.54 1.46 5.33
N MET A 55 -10.78 1.64 4.90
CA MET A 55 -11.15 1.66 3.48
C MET A 55 -10.52 2.84 2.74
N ASN A 56 -10.49 4.02 3.36
CA ASN A 56 -9.84 5.18 2.80
C ASN A 56 -8.33 4.95 2.62
N ALA A 57 -7.65 4.34 3.61
CA ALA A 57 -6.24 4.01 3.48
C ALA A 57 -5.94 3.06 2.31
N LEU A 58 -6.80 2.06 2.07
CA LEU A 58 -6.68 1.19 0.91
C LEU A 58 -6.88 1.96 -0.42
N THR A 59 -7.81 2.89 -0.45
CA THR A 59 -8.04 3.75 -1.63
C THR A 59 -6.87 4.70 -1.88
N GLU A 60 -6.32 5.30 -0.81
CA GLU A 60 -5.18 6.21 -0.87
C GLU A 60 -3.90 5.54 -1.39
N ILE A 61 -3.74 4.23 -1.17
CA ILE A 61 -2.58 3.49 -1.68
C ILE A 61 -2.80 2.86 -3.07
N GLY A 62 -3.91 3.19 -3.74
CA GLY A 62 -4.22 2.72 -5.09
C GLY A 62 -4.91 1.36 -5.16
N LEU A 63 -5.47 0.87 -4.06
CA LEU A 63 -6.18 -0.42 -3.99
C LEU A 63 -7.71 -0.28 -4.00
N GLY A 64 -8.24 0.89 -4.36
CA GLY A 64 -9.68 1.15 -4.37
C GLY A 64 -10.48 0.25 -5.33
N TYR A 65 -9.85 -0.32 -6.36
CA TYR A 65 -10.51 -1.23 -7.30
C TYR A 65 -10.77 -2.63 -6.71
N LEU A 66 -10.16 -2.96 -5.58
CA LEU A 66 -10.41 -4.23 -4.89
C LEU A 66 -11.77 -4.23 -4.22
N SER A 67 -12.32 -5.43 -4.04
CA SER A 67 -13.48 -5.70 -3.18
C SER A 67 -13.04 -6.40 -1.89
N LEU A 68 -13.84 -6.27 -0.83
CA LEU A 68 -13.55 -6.92 0.45
C LEU A 68 -13.74 -8.44 0.38
N SER A 69 -14.52 -8.93 -0.58
CA SER A 69 -14.74 -10.35 -0.84
C SER A 69 -13.58 -11.05 -1.52
N ARG A 70 -12.61 -10.28 -2.07
CA ARG A 70 -11.48 -10.85 -2.79
C ARG A 70 -10.57 -11.63 -1.86
N GLY A 71 -10.33 -12.89 -2.17
CA GLY A 71 -9.44 -13.77 -1.40
C GLY A 71 -8.00 -13.26 -1.39
N THR A 72 -7.35 -13.34 -0.24
CA THR A 72 -5.95 -12.89 -0.08
C THR A 72 -4.95 -13.72 -0.88
N ASP A 73 -5.30 -14.95 -1.20
CA ASP A 73 -4.56 -15.88 -2.06
C ASP A 73 -4.57 -15.49 -3.55
N THR A 74 -5.49 -14.62 -3.95
CA THR A 74 -5.62 -14.10 -5.32
C THR A 74 -4.90 -12.77 -5.53
N LEU A 75 -4.32 -12.19 -4.48
CA LEU A 75 -3.60 -10.93 -4.54
C LEU A 75 -2.22 -11.11 -5.18
N SER A 76 -1.81 -10.17 -6.03
CA SER A 76 -0.43 -10.07 -6.47
C SER A 76 0.49 -9.70 -5.30
N GLY A 77 1.80 -10.00 -5.40
CA GLY A 77 2.77 -9.65 -4.37
C GLY A 77 2.76 -8.16 -4.02
N GLY A 78 2.69 -7.29 -5.03
CA GLY A 78 2.58 -5.84 -4.84
C GLY A 78 1.28 -5.41 -4.16
N GLU A 79 0.11 -6.03 -4.49
CA GLU A 79 -1.16 -5.75 -3.81
C GLU A 79 -1.10 -6.13 -2.33
N ALA A 80 -0.60 -7.34 -2.03
CA ALA A 80 -0.44 -7.82 -0.66
C ALA A 80 0.47 -6.90 0.17
N GLN A 81 1.56 -6.42 -0.42
CA GLN A 81 2.48 -5.50 0.23
C GLN A 81 1.84 -4.13 0.50
N ARG A 82 1.11 -3.57 -0.47
CA ARG A 82 0.39 -2.31 -0.30
C ARG A 82 -0.71 -2.39 0.76
N ILE A 83 -1.41 -3.52 0.90
CA ILE A 83 -2.35 -3.73 2.01
C ILE A 83 -1.62 -3.63 3.36
N LYS A 84 -0.40 -4.19 3.49
CA LYS A 84 0.40 -4.04 4.70
C LYS A 84 0.76 -2.57 4.96
N ILE A 85 1.17 -1.82 3.94
CA ILE A 85 1.48 -0.39 4.07
C ILE A 85 0.22 0.39 4.54
N ALA A 86 -0.95 0.15 3.94
CA ALA A 86 -2.21 0.78 4.35
C ALA A 86 -2.55 0.50 5.84
N ARG A 87 -2.23 -0.70 6.31
CA ARG A 87 -2.38 -1.06 7.73
C ARG A 87 -1.40 -0.29 8.62
N TYR A 88 -0.14 -0.15 8.18
CA TYR A 88 0.92 0.50 8.97
C TYR A 88 0.70 2.01 9.11
N ILE A 89 0.23 2.70 8.06
CA ILE A 89 -0.10 4.13 8.10
C ILE A 89 -1.14 4.45 9.18
N ASN A 90 -2.06 3.53 9.45
CA ASN A 90 -3.10 3.69 10.48
C ASN A 90 -2.69 3.13 11.86
N SER A 91 -1.48 2.60 11.99
CA SER A 91 -0.95 2.11 13.26
C SER A 91 -0.57 3.28 14.16
N PRO A 92 -0.86 3.23 15.47
CA PRO A 92 -0.38 4.21 16.42
C PRO A 92 1.11 4.00 16.80
N LEU A 93 1.76 2.97 16.27
CA LEU A 93 3.16 2.66 16.60
C LEU A 93 4.12 3.63 15.90
N THR A 94 5.11 4.09 16.64
CA THR A 94 6.23 4.91 16.21
C THR A 94 7.55 4.18 16.46
N ASP A 95 8.66 4.71 15.97
CA ASP A 95 10.01 4.14 16.11
C ASP A 95 10.14 2.70 15.56
N MET A 96 9.31 2.37 14.58
CA MET A 96 9.33 1.09 13.89
C MET A 96 10.23 1.16 12.64
N MET A 97 10.82 0.02 12.28
CA MET A 97 11.47 -0.16 10.98
C MET A 97 10.58 -1.00 10.06
N TYR A 98 10.21 -0.42 8.92
CA TYR A 98 9.47 -1.10 7.86
C TYR A 98 10.39 -1.42 6.69
N VAL A 99 10.44 -2.69 6.30
CA VAL A 99 11.22 -3.15 5.15
C VAL A 99 10.25 -3.49 4.03
N LEU A 100 10.41 -2.84 2.88
CA LEU A 100 9.55 -2.97 1.72
C LEU A 100 10.39 -3.36 0.50
N ASP A 101 9.95 -4.39 -0.20
CA ASP A 101 10.61 -4.91 -1.40
C ASP A 101 9.74 -4.63 -2.64
N GLU A 102 10.22 -3.76 -3.51
CA GLU A 102 9.57 -3.34 -4.76
C GLU A 102 8.07 -2.97 -4.61
N PRO A 103 7.68 -2.07 -3.68
CA PRO A 103 6.27 -1.75 -3.45
C PRO A 103 5.58 -1.09 -4.66
N SER A 104 6.34 -0.60 -5.64
CA SER A 104 5.82 0.00 -6.88
C SER A 104 5.43 -1.03 -7.94
N VAL A 105 5.81 -2.30 -7.78
CA VAL A 105 5.55 -3.34 -8.78
C VAL A 105 4.05 -3.45 -9.09
N GLY A 106 3.74 -3.46 -10.40
CA GLY A 106 2.37 -3.56 -10.91
C GLY A 106 1.53 -2.31 -10.74
N LEU A 107 2.11 -1.16 -10.34
CA LEU A 107 1.41 0.12 -10.29
C LEU A 107 1.45 0.84 -11.65
N HIS A 108 0.32 1.44 -11.99
CA HIS A 108 0.28 2.44 -13.06
C HIS A 108 0.88 3.76 -12.55
N SER A 109 1.44 4.58 -13.44
CA SER A 109 2.07 5.87 -13.09
C SER A 109 1.20 6.79 -12.22
N ARG A 110 -0.13 6.78 -12.41
CA ARG A 110 -1.07 7.54 -11.56
C ARG A 110 -1.09 7.08 -10.10
N ASP A 111 -0.82 5.81 -9.84
CA ASP A 111 -0.87 5.24 -8.50
C ASP A 111 0.49 5.33 -7.78
N ILE A 112 1.58 5.58 -8.51
CA ILE A 112 2.90 5.86 -7.93
C ILE A 112 2.83 7.07 -6.99
N GLN A 113 2.11 8.14 -7.36
CA GLN A 113 1.97 9.31 -6.49
C GLN A 113 1.24 8.97 -5.17
N LYS A 114 0.25 8.07 -5.22
CA LYS A 114 -0.44 7.60 -4.02
C LYS A 114 0.49 6.81 -3.10
N LEU A 115 1.29 5.91 -3.68
CA LEU A 115 2.31 5.17 -2.93
C LEU A 115 3.33 6.11 -2.30
N LYS A 116 3.86 7.10 -3.05
CA LYS A 116 4.79 8.13 -2.54
C LYS A 116 4.23 8.83 -1.30
N ASN A 117 3.01 9.33 -1.39
CA ASN A 117 2.35 10.02 -0.27
C ASN A 117 2.20 9.11 0.95
N SER A 118 1.93 7.83 0.72
CA SER A 118 1.79 6.83 1.79
C SER A 118 3.12 6.52 2.48
N LEU A 119 4.21 6.43 1.71
CA LEU A 119 5.57 6.23 2.24
C LEU A 119 6.04 7.46 3.05
N ILE A 120 5.76 8.67 2.55
CA ILE A 120 6.05 9.92 3.27
C ILE A 120 5.30 9.97 4.60
N LYS A 121 3.98 9.70 4.60
CA LYS A 121 3.18 9.63 5.83
C LYS A 121 3.77 8.63 6.83
N LEU A 122 4.17 7.44 6.36
CA LEU A 122 4.75 6.40 7.24
C LEU A 122 6.04 6.88 7.91
N LYS A 123 6.91 7.58 7.16
CA LYS A 123 8.13 8.20 7.67
C LYS A 123 7.82 9.33 8.67
N GLU A 124 6.89 10.24 8.33
CA GLU A 124 6.51 11.39 9.18
C GLU A 124 5.89 10.98 10.51
N HIS A 125 5.39 9.74 10.62
CA HIS A 125 4.96 9.15 11.89
C HIS A 125 6.14 8.71 12.79
N GLY A 126 7.37 9.11 12.50
CA GLY A 126 8.56 8.80 13.30
C GLY A 126 9.09 7.38 13.07
N ASN A 127 8.91 6.83 11.87
CA ASN A 127 9.37 5.49 11.53
C ASN A 127 10.57 5.53 10.58
N THR A 128 11.34 4.45 10.57
CA THR A 128 12.36 4.18 9.55
C THR A 128 11.75 3.33 8.44
N VAL A 129 11.89 3.75 7.18
CA VAL A 129 11.38 3.00 6.03
C VAL A 129 12.56 2.61 5.14
N LEU A 130 12.86 1.32 5.07
CA LEU A 130 13.86 0.74 4.18
C LEU A 130 13.16 0.18 2.95
N ILE A 131 13.55 0.62 1.76
CA ILE A 131 12.89 0.25 0.51
C ILE A 131 13.92 -0.28 -0.47
N VAL A 132 13.69 -1.46 -1.02
CA VAL A 132 14.38 -1.95 -2.20
C VAL A 132 13.53 -1.54 -3.41
N GLU A 133 14.09 -0.74 -4.32
CA GLU A 133 13.33 -0.15 -5.42
C GLU A 133 14.21 0.18 -6.64
N HIS A 134 13.54 0.18 -7.80
CA HIS A 134 14.13 0.62 -9.06
C HIS A 134 13.35 1.75 -9.74
N HIS A 135 12.17 2.12 -9.20
CA HIS A 135 11.35 3.20 -9.75
C HIS A 135 11.92 4.56 -9.37
N ARG A 136 12.31 5.35 -10.38
CA ARG A 136 12.97 6.65 -10.23
C ARG A 136 12.30 7.59 -9.22
N GLU A 137 10.98 7.72 -9.31
CA GLU A 137 10.22 8.63 -8.44
C GLU A 137 10.18 8.19 -6.97
N ILE A 138 10.32 6.90 -6.68
CA ILE A 138 10.40 6.39 -5.32
C ILE A 138 11.82 6.55 -4.79
N ILE A 139 12.84 6.23 -5.61
CA ILE A 139 14.26 6.42 -5.24
C ILE A 139 14.53 7.89 -4.88
N ALA A 140 13.91 8.83 -5.62
CA ALA A 140 14.07 10.27 -5.36
C ALA A 140 13.47 10.76 -4.04
N LEU A 141 12.67 9.96 -3.33
CA LEU A 141 12.14 10.29 -1.99
C LEU A 141 13.10 9.96 -0.85
N ALA A 142 14.12 9.16 -1.13
CA ALA A 142 15.01 8.66 -0.10
C ALA A 142 15.88 9.77 0.51
N ASP A 143 15.99 9.80 1.83
CA ASP A 143 16.96 10.66 2.53
C ASP A 143 18.39 10.13 2.36
N HIS A 144 18.51 8.80 2.25
CA HIS A 144 19.77 8.10 2.05
C HIS A 144 19.59 6.92 1.11
N ILE A 145 20.50 6.79 0.14
CA ILE A 145 20.49 5.73 -0.86
C ILE A 145 21.74 4.88 -0.69
N VAL A 146 21.57 3.57 -0.81
CA VAL A 146 22.66 2.59 -0.92
C VAL A 146 22.49 1.90 -2.27
N ASP A 147 23.38 2.22 -3.22
CA ASP A 147 23.43 1.59 -4.56
C ASP A 147 24.34 0.38 -4.51
N MET A 148 23.78 -0.79 -4.82
CA MET A 148 24.49 -2.06 -4.78
C MET A 148 24.70 -2.61 -6.19
N GLY A 149 25.91 -3.13 -6.46
CA GLY A 149 26.26 -3.65 -7.76
C GLY A 149 27.67 -4.27 -7.78
N PRO A 150 28.35 -4.24 -8.94
CA PRO A 150 27.87 -3.84 -10.28
C PRO A 150 26.94 -4.89 -10.93
N GLU A 151 27.07 -6.15 -10.52
CA GLU A 151 26.39 -7.32 -11.08
C GLU A 151 25.58 -8.05 -9.98
N ALA A 152 25.10 -9.25 -10.29
CA ALA A 152 24.39 -10.12 -9.35
C ALA A 152 25.26 -11.33 -8.95
N GLY A 153 24.86 -12.05 -7.90
CA GLY A 153 25.52 -13.25 -7.44
C GLY A 153 26.95 -13.02 -6.93
N ILE A 154 27.88 -13.86 -7.33
CA ILE A 154 29.29 -13.87 -6.84
C ILE A 154 30.02 -12.55 -7.20
N ASN A 155 29.65 -11.90 -8.29
CA ASN A 155 30.28 -10.68 -8.77
C ASN A 155 29.56 -9.41 -8.31
N GLY A 156 28.49 -9.53 -7.53
CA GLY A 156 27.65 -8.43 -7.04
C GLY A 156 27.74 -8.20 -5.55
N GLY A 157 26.81 -7.46 -5.03
CA GLY A 157 26.66 -7.23 -3.58
C GLY A 157 27.66 -6.23 -2.99
N GLN A 158 28.38 -5.46 -3.82
CA GLN A 158 29.24 -4.37 -3.38
C GLN A 158 28.47 -3.06 -3.31
N ILE A 159 28.80 -2.21 -2.34
CA ILE A 159 28.27 -0.85 -2.28
C ILE A 159 29.01 -0.01 -3.32
N MET A 160 28.31 0.39 -4.37
CA MET A 160 28.84 1.23 -5.45
C MET A 160 28.72 2.73 -5.12
N TYR A 161 27.68 3.09 -4.36
CA TYR A 161 27.44 4.44 -3.89
C TYR A 161 26.59 4.41 -2.61
N GLN A 162 26.81 5.37 -1.73
CA GLN A 162 25.91 5.67 -0.61
C GLN A 162 25.85 7.19 -0.39
N GLY A 163 24.64 7.71 -0.16
CA GLY A 163 24.43 9.13 0.05
C GLY A 163 23.10 9.66 -0.46
N SER A 164 23.04 10.94 -0.82
CA SER A 164 21.82 11.59 -1.32
C SER A 164 21.49 11.22 -2.77
N TYR A 165 20.25 11.49 -3.19
CA TYR A 165 19.81 11.31 -4.57
C TYR A 165 20.62 12.17 -5.56
N GLU A 166 20.90 13.44 -5.21
CA GLU A 166 21.70 14.35 -6.04
C GLU A 166 23.15 13.86 -6.20
N GLY A 167 23.70 13.24 -5.16
CA GLY A 167 25.01 12.61 -5.21
C GLY A 167 25.02 11.39 -6.13
N LEU A 168 23.99 10.53 -6.06
CA LEU A 168 23.83 9.36 -6.94
C LEU A 168 23.76 9.79 -8.41
N LEU A 169 23.02 10.86 -8.72
CA LEU A 169 22.97 11.40 -10.08
C LEU A 169 24.32 11.86 -10.63
N LYS A 170 25.29 12.17 -9.78
CA LYS A 170 26.67 12.57 -10.18
C LYS A 170 27.64 11.40 -10.18
N ALA A 171 27.28 10.30 -9.50
CA ALA A 171 28.13 9.13 -9.36
C ALA A 171 28.27 8.38 -10.67
N ASP A 172 29.46 7.81 -10.92
CA ASP A 172 29.71 6.96 -12.09
C ASP A 172 29.34 5.51 -11.79
N THR A 173 28.06 5.28 -11.47
CA THR A 173 27.47 3.97 -11.28
C THR A 173 26.46 3.66 -12.41
N VAL A 174 26.11 2.39 -12.58
CA VAL A 174 25.09 2.00 -13.55
C VAL A 174 23.76 2.69 -13.23
N THR A 175 23.35 2.64 -11.97
CA THR A 175 22.12 3.27 -11.48
C THR A 175 22.14 4.78 -11.67
N GLY A 176 23.25 5.45 -11.32
CA GLY A 176 23.41 6.89 -11.50
C GLY A 176 23.30 7.31 -12.97
N ARG A 177 23.88 6.53 -13.90
CA ARG A 177 23.75 6.78 -15.36
C ARG A 177 22.32 6.58 -15.85
N MET A 178 21.62 5.54 -15.41
CA MET A 178 20.22 5.28 -15.79
C MET A 178 19.25 6.34 -15.29
N LEU A 179 19.47 6.87 -14.09
CA LEU A 179 18.59 7.88 -13.50
C LEU A 179 18.76 9.28 -14.10
N ARG A 180 19.86 9.55 -14.84
CA ARG A 180 20.10 10.82 -15.55
C ARG A 180 19.36 10.95 -16.87
N THR A 181 18.93 9.81 -17.46
CA THR A 181 18.16 9.74 -18.71
C THR A 181 16.67 9.86 -18.43
#